data_a630975558361a27f18de0ccbfcd91f4
#
_entry.id   a630975558361a27f18de0ccbfcd91f4
#
_cell.length_a   1.000
_cell.length_b   1.000
_cell.length_c   1.000
_cell.angle_alpha   90.00
_cell.angle_beta   90.00
_cell.angle_gamma   90.00
#
_symmetry.space_group_name_H-M   'P 1'
#
loop_
_entity.id
_entity.type
_entity.pdbx_description
1 polymer ?
#
loop_
_entity_poly.entity_id
_entity_poly.type
_entity_poly.pdbx_seq_one_letter_code
_entity_poly.pdbx_strand_id
1 'polypeptide(L)'
;MIPPLLVGTRKGLFVLDADAADRWAIRHHAFAGVPVTITAFDPRDRTLYAGLNHGHFGVKLHRSDDQGASWIELPAPAFPTGFPPDEEGKPAPSVSLLWSLEPGAEPGELWAGTIPGALFHSTDRGSSWRLVESLWHEDARRLWFGGGYDAPGIHSILPDPRDRRHLLLGVSCGGVWLSPDAGAHWEIGGAGLVATYMPEQRQEDLAVQDPHRLARCAGAPDRVWRQHHSGVFRSDDGGRNWVRLEGLPLSDFGFAVAAHPDDPDIAWFVPAESDENRAPSNGRMGVTRTRDGGRSFELLGDGLPPPPAFDLVYRHGLAVAPDGRRLAIGSTTGGLWASVDGGGSWRLADARLPPIASLQFAA
;
A
#
# COMPACT_ATOMS: atom_id res chain seq x y z
N MET A 1 9.85 -22.17 -7.00
CA MET A 1 10.46 -21.80 -5.71
C MET A 1 9.49 -20.84 -5.03
N ILE A 2 9.28 -20.97 -3.71
CA ILE A 2 8.43 -20.04 -2.97
C ILE A 2 9.19 -18.71 -2.87
N PRO A 3 8.57 -17.58 -3.25
CA PRO A 3 9.27 -16.30 -3.17
C PRO A 3 9.50 -15.89 -1.71
N PRO A 4 10.64 -15.26 -1.41
CA PRO A 4 10.88 -14.67 -0.10
C PRO A 4 9.82 -13.63 0.25
N LEU A 5 9.52 -13.49 1.54
CA LEU A 5 8.62 -12.48 2.07
C LEU A 5 9.43 -11.39 2.79
N LEU A 6 9.29 -10.15 2.34
CA LEU A 6 9.80 -8.97 3.03
C LEU A 6 8.78 -8.50 4.05
N VAL A 7 9.20 -8.34 5.29
CA VAL A 7 8.35 -7.90 6.41
C VAL A 7 8.95 -6.64 7.03
N GLY A 8 8.42 -5.50 6.64
CA GLY A 8 8.76 -4.20 7.21
C GLY A 8 8.03 -4.00 8.55
N THR A 9 8.78 -3.74 9.61
CA THR A 9 8.25 -3.60 10.96
C THR A 9 8.71 -2.31 11.64
N ARG A 10 8.13 -1.99 12.80
CA ARG A 10 8.58 -0.85 13.61
C ARG A 10 9.97 -1.03 14.24
N LYS A 11 10.61 -2.20 14.08
CA LYS A 11 11.91 -2.51 14.70
C LYS A 11 12.88 -3.20 13.73
N GLY A 12 12.70 -3.01 12.44
CA GLY A 12 13.58 -3.55 11.40
C GLY A 12 12.84 -4.20 10.26
N LEU A 13 13.64 -4.66 9.30
CA LEU A 13 13.21 -5.47 8.16
C LEU A 13 13.58 -6.93 8.43
N PHE A 14 12.64 -7.82 8.18
CA PHE A 14 12.87 -9.27 8.18
C PHE A 14 12.65 -9.81 6.78
N VAL A 15 13.58 -10.64 6.31
CA VAL A 15 13.43 -11.42 5.08
C VAL A 15 13.20 -12.86 5.48
N LEU A 16 12.05 -13.41 5.10
CA LEU A 16 11.68 -14.77 5.43
C LEU A 16 11.65 -15.65 4.19
N ASP A 17 12.13 -16.88 4.33
CA ASP A 17 11.96 -17.94 3.35
C ASP A 17 11.00 -19.00 3.87
N ALA A 18 10.26 -19.62 2.95
CA ALA A 18 9.46 -20.80 3.24
C ALA A 18 10.11 -22.06 2.67
N ASP A 19 10.05 -23.16 3.45
CA ASP A 19 10.45 -24.48 2.97
C ASP A 19 9.34 -25.14 2.12
N ALA A 20 9.61 -26.34 1.62
CA ALA A 20 8.64 -27.08 0.79
C ALA A 20 7.34 -27.48 1.55
N ALA A 21 7.32 -27.38 2.88
CA ALA A 21 6.15 -27.60 3.71
C ALA A 21 5.49 -26.29 4.15
N ASP A 22 5.83 -25.17 3.48
CA ASP A 22 5.35 -23.80 3.76
C ASP A 22 5.59 -23.35 5.21
N ARG A 23 6.71 -23.80 5.81
CA ARG A 23 7.17 -23.32 7.12
C ARG A 23 8.13 -22.16 6.89
N TRP A 24 7.80 -21.01 7.46
CA TRP A 24 8.55 -19.78 7.33
C TRP A 24 9.67 -19.67 8.37
N ALA A 25 10.82 -19.17 7.93
CA ALA A 25 11.96 -18.88 8.78
C ALA A 25 12.63 -17.57 8.39
N ILE A 26 13.10 -16.82 9.39
CA ILE A 26 13.85 -15.57 9.15
C ILE A 26 15.21 -15.94 8.55
N ARG A 27 15.47 -15.47 7.33
CA ARG A 27 16.77 -15.60 6.65
C ARG A 27 17.70 -14.45 7.00
N HIS A 28 17.18 -13.21 6.93
CA HIS A 28 17.92 -11.99 7.23
C HIS A 28 17.11 -11.06 8.12
N HIS A 29 17.82 -10.31 8.94
CA HIS A 29 17.28 -9.20 9.72
C HIS A 29 18.19 -7.98 9.50
N ALA A 30 17.59 -6.84 9.12
CA ALA A 30 18.29 -5.58 8.90
C ALA A 30 17.61 -4.44 9.67
N PHE A 31 18.36 -3.35 9.89
CA PHE A 31 17.86 -2.11 10.52
C PHE A 31 17.30 -2.31 11.92
N ALA A 32 17.96 -3.11 12.76
CA ALA A 32 17.50 -3.42 14.10
C ALA A 32 17.14 -2.18 14.92
N GLY A 33 15.90 -2.11 15.41
CA GLY A 33 15.40 -0.99 16.19
C GLY A 33 14.84 0.19 15.40
N VAL A 34 14.99 0.23 14.07
CA VAL A 34 14.52 1.33 13.20
C VAL A 34 13.23 0.93 12.49
N PRO A 35 12.17 1.78 12.47
CA PRO A 35 10.97 1.51 11.71
C PRO A 35 11.22 1.45 10.20
N VAL A 36 10.81 0.35 9.56
CA VAL A 36 10.74 0.17 8.11
C VAL A 36 9.29 0.40 7.69
N THR A 37 9.05 1.43 6.89
CA THR A 37 7.69 1.89 6.55
C THR A 37 7.14 1.26 5.29
N ILE A 38 8.04 0.99 4.33
CA ILE A 38 7.71 0.37 3.04
C ILE A 38 8.89 -0.43 2.52
N THR A 39 8.62 -1.47 1.76
CA THR A 39 9.59 -2.24 0.98
C THR A 39 9.18 -2.25 -0.48
N ALA A 40 10.16 -2.33 -1.39
CA ALA A 40 9.92 -2.54 -2.81
C ALA A 40 10.88 -3.59 -3.38
N PHE A 41 10.41 -4.33 -4.37
CA PHE A 41 11.17 -5.31 -5.12
C PHE A 41 11.07 -5.00 -6.61
N ASP A 42 12.20 -4.85 -7.28
CA ASP A 42 12.25 -4.79 -8.73
C ASP A 42 12.54 -6.18 -9.29
N PRO A 43 11.57 -6.86 -9.93
CA PRO A 43 11.76 -8.21 -10.43
C PRO A 43 12.74 -8.30 -11.61
N ARG A 44 13.04 -7.18 -12.28
CA ARG A 44 13.91 -7.14 -13.47
C ARG A 44 15.37 -7.41 -13.14
N ASP A 45 15.85 -6.88 -12.03
CA ASP A 45 17.22 -7.05 -11.55
C ASP A 45 17.31 -7.63 -10.13
N ARG A 46 16.16 -7.99 -9.54
CA ARG A 46 15.99 -8.56 -8.20
C ARG A 46 16.48 -7.65 -7.07
N THR A 47 16.49 -6.35 -7.30
CA THR A 47 16.85 -5.35 -6.31
C THR A 47 15.76 -5.18 -5.26
N LEU A 48 16.15 -5.13 -4.00
CA LEU A 48 15.27 -4.78 -2.89
C LEU A 48 15.51 -3.35 -2.45
N TYR A 49 14.44 -2.69 -2.02
CA TYR A 49 14.48 -1.37 -1.42
C TYR A 49 13.74 -1.37 -0.09
N ALA A 50 14.21 -0.55 0.85
CA ALA A 50 13.59 -0.35 2.15
C ALA A 50 13.56 1.14 2.50
N GLY A 51 12.35 1.68 2.71
CA GLY A 51 12.14 3.02 3.25
C GLY A 51 12.04 2.96 4.77
N LEU A 52 12.79 3.79 5.46
CA LEU A 52 12.87 3.84 6.91
C LEU A 52 12.43 5.20 7.45
N ASN A 53 11.77 5.20 8.59
CA ASN A 53 11.54 6.39 9.39
C ASN A 53 12.47 6.36 10.60
N HIS A 54 13.62 7.05 10.48
CA HIS A 54 14.64 7.05 11.53
C HIS A 54 14.39 8.15 12.60
N GLY A 55 13.12 8.57 12.76
CA GLY A 55 12.72 9.56 13.74
C GLY A 55 13.46 10.90 13.54
N HIS A 56 14.15 11.37 14.56
CA HIS A 56 14.91 12.63 14.53
C HIS A 56 15.98 12.67 13.38
N PHE A 57 16.47 11.51 12.93
CA PHE A 57 17.44 11.41 11.84
C PHE A 57 16.81 11.42 10.45
N GLY A 58 15.49 11.60 10.37
CA GLY A 58 14.74 11.76 9.13
C GLY A 58 14.41 10.44 8.42
N VAL A 59 13.86 10.60 7.23
CA VAL A 59 13.52 9.48 6.34
C VAL A 59 14.81 8.99 5.67
N LYS A 60 14.95 7.67 5.54
CA LYS A 60 16.08 7.01 4.90
C LYS A 60 15.59 6.04 3.82
N LEU A 61 16.39 5.86 2.78
CA LEU A 61 16.18 4.85 1.76
C LEU A 61 17.41 3.95 1.70
N HIS A 62 17.20 2.65 1.59
CA HIS A 62 18.27 1.67 1.43
C HIS A 62 17.96 0.73 0.27
N ARG A 63 19.03 0.25 -0.36
CA ARG A 63 18.99 -0.72 -1.46
C ARG A 63 19.83 -1.95 -1.12
N SER A 64 19.35 -3.12 -1.51
CA SER A 64 20.10 -4.38 -1.48
C SER A 64 20.12 -5.01 -2.87
N ASP A 65 21.29 -5.36 -3.34
CA ASP A 65 21.54 -6.04 -4.62
C ASP A 65 21.81 -7.56 -4.40
N ASP A 66 21.77 -8.04 -3.15
CA ASP A 66 22.09 -9.40 -2.72
C ASP A 66 20.97 -10.07 -1.91
N GLN A 67 19.72 -9.72 -2.24
CA GLN A 67 18.51 -10.30 -1.65
C GLN A 67 18.39 -10.09 -0.12
N GLY A 68 18.87 -8.95 0.38
CA GLY A 68 18.72 -8.52 1.77
C GLY A 68 19.88 -8.94 2.68
N ALA A 69 20.96 -9.52 2.16
CA ALA A 69 22.13 -9.88 2.95
C ALA A 69 22.94 -8.64 3.36
N SER A 70 23.05 -7.63 2.47
CA SER A 70 23.63 -6.33 2.77
C SER A 70 22.80 -5.18 2.20
N TRP A 71 23.01 -3.98 2.74
CA TRP A 71 22.22 -2.79 2.40
C TRP A 71 23.11 -1.56 2.25
N ILE A 72 22.83 -0.77 1.22
CA ILE A 72 23.50 0.51 0.93
C ILE A 72 22.50 1.63 1.18
N GLU A 73 22.87 2.63 2.00
CA GLU A 73 22.06 3.84 2.16
C GLU A 73 22.12 4.70 0.91
N LEU A 74 20.97 5.15 0.45
CA LEU A 74 20.77 6.03 -0.70
C LEU A 74 20.18 7.37 -0.24
N PRO A 75 20.29 8.45 -1.04
CA PRO A 75 19.52 9.66 -0.83
C PRO A 75 18.03 9.34 -0.77
N ALA A 76 17.34 9.78 0.29
CA ALA A 76 15.88 9.70 0.35
C ALA A 76 15.25 10.78 -0.51
N PRO A 77 14.00 10.57 -1.02
CA PRO A 77 13.23 11.64 -1.67
C PRO A 77 13.15 12.87 -0.77
N ALA A 78 13.42 14.06 -1.32
CA ALA A 78 13.38 15.32 -0.60
C ALA A 78 12.94 16.46 -1.51
N PHE A 79 12.26 17.45 -0.94
CA PHE A 79 11.95 18.68 -1.66
C PHE A 79 13.22 19.43 -2.05
N PRO A 80 13.22 20.15 -3.19
CA PRO A 80 14.38 20.93 -3.61
C PRO A 80 14.79 21.97 -2.55
N THR A 81 16.09 22.24 -2.45
CA THR A 81 16.58 23.29 -1.54
C THR A 81 15.96 24.64 -1.88
N GLY A 82 15.41 25.33 -0.88
CA GLY A 82 14.72 26.60 -1.09
C GLY A 82 13.32 26.49 -1.68
N PHE A 83 12.74 25.27 -1.68
CA PHE A 83 11.37 25.08 -2.13
C PHE A 83 10.40 25.91 -1.26
N PRO A 84 9.45 26.65 -1.88
CA PRO A 84 8.58 27.54 -1.13
C PRO A 84 7.60 26.76 -0.24
N PRO A 85 7.12 27.36 0.86
CA PRO A 85 6.03 26.78 1.64
C PRO A 85 4.75 26.72 0.80
N ASP A 86 3.88 25.74 1.08
CA ASP A 86 2.56 25.61 0.43
C ASP A 86 1.63 26.79 0.75
N GLU A 87 1.80 27.36 1.95
CA GLU A 87 1.01 28.50 2.44
C GLU A 87 1.95 29.54 3.03
N GLU A 88 1.60 30.80 2.86
CA GLU A 88 2.35 31.91 3.47
C GLU A 88 2.39 31.77 5.01
N GLY A 89 3.58 31.91 5.57
CA GLY A 89 3.80 31.79 7.02
C GLY A 89 3.96 30.34 7.53
N LYS A 90 3.84 29.33 6.68
CA LYS A 90 4.15 27.95 7.03
C LYS A 90 5.64 27.63 6.72
N PRO A 91 6.21 26.60 7.37
CA PRO A 91 7.53 26.13 7.00
C PRO A 91 7.51 25.48 5.59
N ALA A 92 8.66 25.48 4.91
CA ALA A 92 8.82 24.73 3.68
C ALA A 92 8.51 23.23 3.91
N PRO A 93 7.89 22.54 2.94
CA PRO A 93 7.51 21.14 3.12
C PRO A 93 8.77 20.25 3.24
N SER A 94 8.68 19.25 4.09
CA SER A 94 9.73 18.24 4.25
C SER A 94 9.11 16.86 4.31
N VAL A 95 9.77 15.86 3.72
CA VAL A 95 9.30 14.48 3.74
C VAL A 95 9.40 13.94 5.17
N SER A 96 8.27 13.54 5.74
CA SER A 96 8.18 12.94 7.07
C SER A 96 8.04 11.41 7.02
N LEU A 97 7.55 10.87 5.90
CA LEU A 97 7.36 9.44 5.70
C LEU A 97 7.48 9.08 4.22
N LEU A 98 8.22 8.01 3.89
CA LEU A 98 8.12 7.31 2.62
C LEU A 98 7.02 6.25 2.77
N TRP A 99 5.90 6.44 2.04
CA TRP A 99 4.69 5.62 2.27
C TRP A 99 4.38 4.65 1.14
N SER A 100 4.85 4.92 -0.07
CA SER A 100 4.83 3.98 -1.18
C SER A 100 6.12 4.08 -2.00
N LEU A 101 6.53 2.97 -2.58
CA LEU A 101 7.72 2.86 -3.42
C LEU A 101 7.47 1.77 -4.46
N GLU A 102 7.55 2.11 -5.75
CA GLU A 102 7.24 1.20 -6.85
C GLU A 102 8.23 1.32 -7.99
N PRO A 103 8.67 0.21 -8.60
CA PRO A 103 9.45 0.24 -9.83
C PRO A 103 8.67 0.87 -10.99
N GLY A 104 9.31 1.75 -11.74
CA GLY A 104 8.75 2.42 -12.90
C GLY A 104 8.78 1.57 -14.19
N ALA A 105 8.73 2.23 -15.37
CA ALA A 105 8.69 1.60 -16.68
C ALA A 105 10.05 0.98 -17.05
N GLU A 106 11.12 1.76 -16.85
CA GLU A 106 12.47 1.37 -17.26
C GLU A 106 13.26 0.72 -16.11
N PRO A 107 14.26 -0.12 -16.41
CA PRO A 107 15.16 -0.66 -15.38
C PRO A 107 15.83 0.46 -14.55
N GLY A 108 15.72 0.36 -13.23
CA GLY A 108 16.25 1.37 -12.31
C GLY A 108 15.37 2.58 -12.10
N GLU A 109 14.23 2.66 -12.76
CA GLU A 109 13.23 3.68 -12.52
C GLU A 109 12.39 3.34 -11.29
N LEU A 110 12.16 4.35 -10.44
CA LEU A 110 11.38 4.24 -9.20
C LEU A 110 10.45 5.43 -9.04
N TRP A 111 9.28 5.15 -8.49
CA TRP A 111 8.30 6.14 -8.03
C TRP A 111 8.17 6.05 -6.50
N ALA A 112 8.17 7.20 -5.84
CA ALA A 112 8.04 7.28 -4.39
C ALA A 112 6.92 8.24 -3.98
N GLY A 113 5.97 7.75 -3.19
CA GLY A 113 4.90 8.54 -2.58
C GLY A 113 5.18 8.79 -1.11
N THR A 114 4.93 10.01 -0.67
CA THR A 114 5.34 10.49 0.66
C THR A 114 4.21 11.09 1.48
N ILE A 115 4.51 11.39 2.75
CA ILE A 115 3.82 12.34 3.60
C ILE A 115 4.78 13.53 3.84
N PRO A 116 4.36 14.78 3.62
CA PRO A 116 3.13 15.22 2.96
C PRO A 116 3.00 14.65 1.55
N GLY A 117 1.78 14.66 1.00
CA GLY A 117 1.45 14.06 -0.28
C GLY A 117 2.24 14.66 -1.44
N ALA A 118 3.38 14.08 -1.75
CA ALA A 118 4.24 14.39 -2.88
C ALA A 118 4.64 13.11 -3.60
N LEU A 119 4.79 13.20 -4.92
CA LEU A 119 5.30 12.12 -5.76
C LEU A 119 6.72 12.49 -6.20
N PHE A 120 7.63 11.55 -6.03
CA PHE A 120 9.02 11.69 -6.48
C PHE A 120 9.35 10.60 -7.51
N HIS A 121 10.25 10.93 -8.43
CA HIS A 121 10.69 10.07 -9.50
C HIS A 121 12.21 9.97 -9.53
N SER A 122 12.72 8.76 -9.66
CA SER A 122 14.14 8.44 -9.84
C SER A 122 14.32 7.59 -11.10
N THR A 123 15.41 7.83 -11.84
CA THR A 123 15.78 7.03 -13.04
C THR A 123 17.14 6.34 -12.88
N ASP A 124 17.70 6.33 -11.67
CA ASP A 124 19.06 5.88 -11.37
C ASP A 124 19.12 4.96 -10.13
N ARG A 125 18.10 4.09 -9.98
CA ARG A 125 18.00 3.12 -8.90
C ARG A 125 17.95 3.78 -7.50
N GLY A 126 17.31 4.96 -7.41
CA GLY A 126 17.14 5.71 -6.16
C GLY A 126 18.36 6.55 -5.75
N SER A 127 19.38 6.70 -6.63
CA SER A 127 20.57 7.50 -6.33
C SER A 127 20.29 9.01 -6.38
N SER A 128 19.25 9.42 -7.12
CA SER A 128 18.73 10.79 -7.09
C SER A 128 17.21 10.80 -7.29
N TRP A 129 16.57 11.91 -6.86
CA TRP A 129 15.11 12.06 -6.91
C TRP A 129 14.69 13.42 -7.44
N ARG A 130 13.63 13.47 -8.22
CA ARG A 130 12.96 14.69 -8.67
C ARG A 130 11.54 14.71 -8.12
N LEU A 131 11.12 15.85 -7.59
CA LEU A 131 9.72 16.11 -7.30
C LEU A 131 8.92 16.15 -8.63
N VAL A 132 7.77 15.52 -8.67
CA VAL A 132 6.82 15.60 -9.78
C VAL A 132 5.99 16.88 -9.58
N GLU A 133 6.56 17.99 -10.06
CA GLU A 133 5.98 19.33 -9.86
C GLU A 133 4.61 19.47 -10.54
N SER A 134 4.36 18.74 -11.64
CA SER A 134 3.07 18.71 -12.33
C SER A 134 1.93 18.28 -11.40
N LEU A 135 2.14 17.29 -10.53
CA LEU A 135 1.14 16.88 -9.51
C LEU A 135 1.13 17.86 -8.34
N TRP A 136 2.31 18.33 -7.91
CA TRP A 136 2.41 19.22 -6.76
C TRP A 136 1.67 20.55 -6.97
N HIS A 137 1.67 21.06 -8.19
CA HIS A 137 1.02 22.33 -8.55
C HIS A 137 -0.40 22.19 -9.07
N GLU A 138 -1.01 20.99 -9.03
CA GLU A 138 -2.42 20.82 -9.34
C GLU A 138 -3.30 21.61 -8.36
N ASP A 139 -4.22 22.40 -8.86
CA ASP A 139 -5.10 23.25 -8.04
C ASP A 139 -5.94 22.41 -7.06
N ALA A 140 -6.44 21.27 -7.49
CA ALA A 140 -7.24 20.38 -6.66
C ALA A 140 -6.44 19.75 -5.51
N ARG A 141 -5.09 19.72 -5.58
CA ARG A 141 -4.23 19.28 -4.46
C ARG A 141 -4.43 20.13 -3.21
N ARG A 142 -4.78 21.40 -3.36
CA ARG A 142 -5.06 22.29 -2.20
C ARG A 142 -6.28 21.88 -1.39
N LEU A 143 -7.10 20.97 -1.91
CA LEU A 143 -8.24 20.41 -1.21
C LEU A 143 -7.88 19.16 -0.37
N TRP A 144 -6.68 18.63 -0.55
CA TRP A 144 -6.20 17.48 0.22
C TRP A 144 -6.03 17.88 1.68
N PHE A 145 -6.31 16.96 2.59
CA PHE A 145 -6.19 17.19 4.02
C PHE A 145 -5.65 15.97 4.76
N GLY A 146 -5.29 16.12 6.03
CA GLY A 146 -4.85 15.01 6.87
C GLY A 146 -6.02 14.13 7.30
N GLY A 147 -5.84 12.81 7.23
CA GLY A 147 -6.77 11.80 7.71
C GLY A 147 -6.11 10.98 8.83
N GLY A 148 -5.52 9.84 8.49
CA GLY A 148 -4.77 9.02 9.45
C GLY A 148 -3.45 9.63 9.93
N TYR A 149 -2.98 10.68 9.29
CA TYR A 149 -1.82 11.54 9.64
C TYR A 149 -2.23 13.00 9.55
N ASP A 150 -1.40 13.89 10.10
CA ASP A 150 -1.66 15.35 10.10
C ASP A 150 -1.63 15.97 8.69
N ALA A 151 -1.07 15.27 7.72
CA ALA A 151 -1.00 15.67 6.32
C ALA A 151 -1.46 14.54 5.40
N PRO A 152 -1.98 14.85 4.18
CA PRO A 152 -2.29 13.85 3.17
C PRO A 152 -1.03 13.09 2.75
N GLY A 153 -1.19 11.90 2.19
CA GLY A 153 -0.06 11.10 1.74
C GLY A 153 -0.39 10.16 0.59
N ILE A 154 0.60 9.93 -0.28
CA ILE A 154 0.49 9.00 -1.41
C ILE A 154 0.93 7.61 -0.93
N HIS A 155 -0.04 6.70 -0.74
CA HIS A 155 0.19 5.34 -0.23
C HIS A 155 0.05 4.24 -1.28
N SER A 156 -0.47 4.55 -2.46
CA SER A 156 -0.60 3.61 -3.58
C SER A 156 -0.09 4.23 -4.85
N ILE A 157 0.82 3.53 -5.52
CA ILE A 157 1.30 3.84 -6.87
C ILE A 157 1.15 2.57 -7.67
N LEU A 158 0.32 2.60 -8.73
CA LEU A 158 0.01 1.44 -9.55
C LEU A 158 0.32 1.75 -11.02
N PRO A 159 1.55 1.48 -11.50
CA PRO A 159 1.84 1.53 -12.92
C PRO A 159 0.98 0.52 -13.68
N ASP A 160 0.52 0.87 -14.89
CA ASP A 160 -0.21 -0.05 -15.75
C ASP A 160 0.77 -1.06 -16.36
N PRO A 161 0.59 -2.37 -16.20
CA PRO A 161 1.52 -3.37 -16.74
C PRO A 161 1.59 -3.38 -18.29
N ARG A 162 0.60 -2.81 -18.99
CA ARG A 162 0.60 -2.66 -20.46
C ARG A 162 1.48 -1.52 -20.95
N ASP A 163 1.48 -0.43 -20.19
CA ASP A 163 2.35 0.73 -20.36
C ASP A 163 2.59 1.38 -19.00
N ARG A 164 3.72 1.10 -18.39
CA ARG A 164 4.04 1.54 -17.02
C ARG A 164 4.22 3.06 -16.89
N ARG A 165 4.15 3.82 -17.99
CA ARG A 165 4.04 5.29 -17.96
C ARG A 165 2.64 5.75 -17.53
N HIS A 166 1.63 4.88 -17.68
CA HIS A 166 0.30 5.13 -17.12
C HIS A 166 0.33 4.82 -15.62
N LEU A 167 0.07 5.82 -14.80
CA LEU A 167 0.10 5.73 -13.35
C LEU A 167 -1.29 5.92 -12.77
N LEU A 168 -1.61 5.15 -11.75
CA LEU A 168 -2.77 5.37 -10.89
C LEU A 168 -2.28 5.56 -9.46
N LEU A 169 -2.65 6.67 -8.83
CA LEU A 169 -2.27 6.98 -7.45
C LEU A 169 -3.47 6.94 -6.53
N GLY A 170 -3.24 6.50 -5.28
CA GLY A 170 -4.17 6.66 -4.18
C GLY A 170 -3.56 7.58 -3.13
N VAL A 171 -4.28 8.67 -2.82
CA VAL A 171 -3.87 9.70 -1.87
C VAL A 171 -4.84 9.70 -0.70
N SER A 172 -4.33 9.47 0.52
CA SER A 172 -5.17 9.55 1.73
C SER A 172 -5.74 10.95 1.87
N CYS A 173 -7.08 11.05 1.95
CA CYS A 173 -7.84 12.29 1.94
C CYS A 173 -7.45 13.24 0.78
N GLY A 174 -7.18 12.66 -0.40
CA GLY A 174 -6.74 13.39 -1.60
C GLY A 174 -7.22 12.76 -2.90
N GLY A 175 -8.00 11.67 -2.82
CA GLY A 175 -8.62 11.04 -3.98
C GLY A 175 -7.71 10.10 -4.78
N VAL A 176 -8.11 9.89 -6.02
CA VAL A 176 -7.43 9.03 -6.98
C VAL A 176 -6.97 9.86 -8.17
N TRP A 177 -5.72 9.68 -8.58
CA TRP A 177 -5.10 10.46 -9.65
C TRP A 177 -4.54 9.55 -10.72
N LEU A 178 -4.76 9.92 -11.99
CA LEU A 178 -4.30 9.18 -13.15
C LEU A 178 -3.35 10.06 -13.98
N SER A 179 -2.25 9.45 -14.43
CA SER A 179 -1.37 10.06 -15.41
C SER A 179 -1.22 9.11 -16.60
N PRO A 180 -1.38 9.58 -17.83
CA PRO A 180 -1.17 8.78 -19.04
C PRO A 180 0.27 8.81 -19.55
N ASP A 181 1.17 9.61 -18.94
CA ASP A 181 2.42 10.03 -19.56
C ASP A 181 3.57 10.23 -18.57
N ALA A 182 3.72 9.27 -17.65
CA ALA A 182 4.80 9.24 -16.65
C ALA A 182 4.82 10.49 -15.74
N GLY A 183 3.63 10.98 -15.38
CA GLY A 183 3.48 12.10 -14.45
C GLY A 183 3.64 13.47 -15.08
N ALA A 184 3.62 13.61 -16.41
CA ALA A 184 3.67 14.92 -17.05
C ALA A 184 2.33 15.66 -16.94
N HIS A 185 1.21 14.92 -17.03
CA HIS A 185 -0.14 15.45 -16.85
C HIS A 185 -0.94 14.56 -15.91
N TRP A 186 -1.94 15.16 -15.24
CA TRP A 186 -2.77 14.48 -14.25
C TRP A 186 -4.25 14.74 -14.48
N GLU A 187 -5.06 13.72 -14.26
CA GLU A 187 -6.51 13.81 -14.17
C GLU A 187 -6.96 13.19 -12.84
N ILE A 188 -8.01 13.74 -12.24
CA ILE A 188 -8.60 13.17 -11.03
C ILE A 188 -9.68 12.17 -11.44
N GLY A 189 -9.54 10.91 -10.96
CA GLY A 189 -10.56 9.88 -11.10
C GLY A 189 -11.45 9.83 -9.87
N GLY A 190 -12.43 8.90 -9.91
CA GLY A 190 -13.21 8.65 -8.70
C GLY A 190 -14.70 8.90 -8.85
N ALA A 191 -15.22 9.09 -10.06
CA ALA A 191 -16.67 9.18 -10.27
C ALA A 191 -17.39 7.94 -9.67
N GLY A 192 -18.47 8.16 -8.93
CA GLY A 192 -19.21 7.12 -8.20
C GLY A 192 -18.72 6.86 -6.77
N LEU A 193 -17.70 7.60 -6.30
CA LEU A 193 -17.26 7.54 -4.90
C LEU A 193 -18.05 8.51 -4.03
N VAL A 194 -18.23 8.14 -2.74
CA VAL A 194 -18.93 8.94 -1.76
C VAL A 194 -18.14 8.96 -0.45
N ALA A 195 -17.73 10.15 -0.03
CA ALA A 195 -17.01 10.41 1.22
C ALA A 195 -18.03 10.71 2.35
N THR A 196 -18.58 9.70 3.00
CA THR A 196 -19.65 9.83 4.00
C THR A 196 -19.27 10.65 5.24
N TYR A 197 -17.97 10.87 5.47
CA TYR A 197 -17.43 11.72 6.54
C TYR A 197 -17.42 13.21 6.18
N MET A 198 -17.69 13.56 4.90
CA MET A 198 -17.79 14.94 4.44
C MET A 198 -19.23 15.47 4.57
N PRO A 199 -19.43 16.80 4.66
CA PRO A 199 -20.75 17.40 4.52
C PRO A 199 -21.43 16.95 3.22
N GLU A 200 -22.75 16.76 3.23
CA GLU A 200 -23.54 16.18 2.14
C GLU A 200 -23.20 16.78 0.75
N GLN A 201 -23.01 18.10 0.69
CA GLN A 201 -22.73 18.84 -0.55
C GLN A 201 -21.33 18.57 -1.10
N ARG A 202 -20.45 17.91 -0.32
CA ARG A 202 -19.05 17.64 -0.68
C ARG A 202 -18.72 16.14 -0.71
N GLN A 203 -19.69 15.29 -0.48
CA GLN A 203 -19.44 13.83 -0.43
C GLN A 203 -18.97 13.25 -1.77
N GLU A 204 -19.34 13.88 -2.88
CA GLU A 204 -18.92 13.47 -4.22
C GLU A 204 -17.70 14.25 -4.76
N ASP A 205 -17.13 15.19 -3.97
CA ASP A 205 -15.91 15.89 -4.36
C ASP A 205 -14.76 14.88 -4.53
N LEU A 206 -14.17 14.81 -5.71
CA LEU A 206 -13.18 13.79 -6.05
C LEU A 206 -11.86 13.95 -5.26
N ALA A 207 -11.46 15.20 -5.01
CA ALA A 207 -10.21 15.52 -4.32
C ALA A 207 -10.23 15.34 -2.79
N VAL A 208 -11.40 15.04 -2.22
CA VAL A 208 -11.54 14.79 -0.77
C VAL A 208 -11.79 13.33 -0.43
N GLN A 209 -11.85 12.46 -1.43
CA GLN A 209 -12.03 11.03 -1.21
C GLN A 209 -10.84 10.43 -0.47
N ASP A 210 -11.10 9.48 0.44
CA ASP A 210 -10.05 8.82 1.23
C ASP A 210 -9.88 7.35 0.83
N PRO A 211 -9.09 7.05 -0.19
CA PRO A 211 -8.63 5.68 -0.43
C PRO A 211 -7.74 5.24 0.73
N HIS A 212 -7.99 4.06 1.25
CA HIS A 212 -7.09 3.42 2.20
C HIS A 212 -6.04 2.57 1.48
N ARG A 213 -6.42 1.89 0.39
CA ARG A 213 -5.50 1.14 -0.48
C ARG A 213 -6.15 0.90 -1.83
N LEU A 214 -5.32 0.89 -2.89
CA LEU A 214 -5.69 0.44 -4.23
C LEU A 214 -4.93 -0.84 -4.56
N ALA A 215 -5.57 -1.76 -5.29
CA ALA A 215 -4.94 -2.97 -5.83
C ALA A 215 -5.44 -3.24 -7.25
N ARG A 216 -4.51 -3.45 -8.19
CA ARG A 216 -4.78 -3.69 -9.61
C ARG A 216 -4.59 -5.18 -9.91
N CYS A 217 -5.47 -5.78 -10.70
CA CYS A 217 -5.24 -7.08 -11.31
C CYS A 217 -4.27 -6.91 -12.49
N ALA A 218 -3.08 -7.49 -12.42
CA ALA A 218 -2.06 -7.33 -13.47
C ALA A 218 -2.49 -7.98 -14.81
N GLY A 219 -3.19 -9.12 -14.76
CA GLY A 219 -3.71 -9.81 -15.95
C GLY A 219 -4.92 -9.13 -16.59
N ALA A 220 -5.61 -8.22 -15.87
CA ALA A 220 -6.71 -7.40 -16.39
C ALA A 220 -6.61 -5.98 -15.79
N PRO A 221 -5.71 -5.12 -16.30
CA PRO A 221 -5.30 -3.88 -15.63
C PRO A 221 -6.38 -2.82 -15.48
N ASP A 222 -7.46 -2.90 -16.21
CA ASP A 222 -8.62 -2.02 -16.04
C ASP A 222 -9.43 -2.36 -14.78
N ARG A 223 -9.27 -3.59 -14.24
CA ARG A 223 -9.84 -3.99 -12.97
C ARG A 223 -8.97 -3.52 -11.82
N VAL A 224 -9.53 -2.58 -11.03
CA VAL A 224 -8.92 -2.05 -9.81
C VAL A 224 -9.89 -2.21 -8.65
N TRP A 225 -9.38 -2.69 -7.53
CA TRP A 225 -10.07 -2.81 -6.27
C TRP A 225 -9.62 -1.74 -5.29
N ARG A 226 -10.52 -1.30 -4.46
CA ARG A 226 -10.25 -0.23 -3.51
C ARG A 226 -10.88 -0.50 -2.16
N GLN A 227 -10.07 -0.47 -1.11
CA GLN A 227 -10.55 -0.20 0.22
C GLN A 227 -10.61 1.31 0.39
N HIS A 228 -11.75 1.83 0.75
CA HIS A 228 -12.04 3.24 0.99
C HIS A 228 -12.51 3.44 2.42
N HIS A 229 -12.42 4.66 2.94
CA HIS A 229 -12.98 5.01 4.25
C HIS A 229 -14.48 4.66 4.34
N SER A 230 -15.24 4.95 3.30
CA SER A 230 -16.69 4.74 3.24
C SER A 230 -17.11 3.43 2.58
N GLY A 231 -16.26 2.39 2.60
CA GLY A 231 -16.59 1.06 2.07
C GLY A 231 -15.63 0.51 1.04
N VAL A 232 -16.07 -0.50 0.30
CA VAL A 232 -15.27 -1.18 -0.73
C VAL A 232 -15.81 -0.83 -2.11
N PHE A 233 -14.92 -0.59 -3.06
CA PHE A 233 -15.26 -0.20 -4.42
C PHE A 233 -14.44 -0.97 -5.45
N ARG A 234 -15.01 -1.07 -6.66
CA ARG A 234 -14.39 -1.67 -7.84
C ARG A 234 -14.46 -0.72 -9.02
N SER A 235 -13.39 -0.63 -9.78
CA SER A 235 -13.33 0.02 -11.10
C SER A 235 -13.09 -1.02 -12.17
N ASP A 236 -13.69 -0.83 -13.35
CA ASP A 236 -13.52 -1.64 -14.55
C ASP A 236 -12.90 -0.84 -15.72
N ASP A 237 -12.40 0.36 -15.43
CA ASP A 237 -11.83 1.30 -16.40
C ASP A 237 -10.53 1.98 -15.93
N GLY A 238 -9.76 1.26 -15.12
CA GLY A 238 -8.45 1.69 -14.65
C GLY A 238 -8.48 2.75 -13.56
N GLY A 239 -9.62 2.97 -12.89
CA GLY A 239 -9.74 3.89 -11.75
C GLY A 239 -10.48 5.19 -12.05
N ARG A 240 -11.09 5.35 -13.24
CA ARG A 240 -11.88 6.54 -13.58
C ARG A 240 -13.25 6.53 -12.92
N ASN A 241 -13.99 5.43 -13.08
CA ASN A 241 -15.30 5.24 -12.50
C ASN A 241 -15.30 4.09 -11.49
N TRP A 242 -16.10 4.21 -10.44
CA TRP A 242 -16.15 3.26 -9.34
C TRP A 242 -17.57 2.83 -9.02
N VAL A 243 -17.72 1.57 -8.68
CA VAL A 243 -18.96 0.98 -8.21
C VAL A 243 -18.76 0.53 -6.77
N ARG A 244 -19.64 0.99 -5.85
CA ARG A 244 -19.64 0.51 -4.47
C ARG A 244 -20.09 -0.96 -4.45
N LEU A 245 -19.41 -1.74 -3.62
CA LEU A 245 -19.75 -3.14 -3.39
C LEU A 245 -20.41 -3.28 -2.02
N GLU A 246 -21.41 -4.14 -1.96
CA GLU A 246 -22.22 -4.35 -0.77
C GLU A 246 -22.25 -5.82 -0.36
N GLY A 247 -22.76 -6.11 0.84
CA GLY A 247 -22.87 -7.49 1.32
C GLY A 247 -21.58 -8.08 1.87
N LEU A 248 -20.59 -7.25 2.21
CA LEU A 248 -19.36 -7.72 2.85
C LEU A 248 -19.68 -8.21 4.28
N PRO A 249 -19.21 -9.41 4.66
CA PRO A 249 -19.33 -9.89 6.02
C PRO A 249 -18.46 -9.09 6.99
N LEU A 250 -18.91 -8.95 8.24
CA LEU A 250 -18.33 -8.20 9.36
C LEU A 250 -18.37 -6.68 9.17
N SER A 251 -17.67 -6.12 8.19
CA SER A 251 -17.57 -4.68 7.95
C SER A 251 -17.12 -4.43 6.51
N ASP A 252 -17.58 -3.34 5.90
CA ASP A 252 -17.06 -2.79 4.66
C ASP A 252 -15.93 -1.75 4.91
N PHE A 253 -15.68 -1.39 6.18
CA PHE A 253 -14.52 -0.60 6.59
C PHE A 253 -13.29 -1.48 6.78
N GLY A 254 -12.13 -0.98 6.40
CA GLY A 254 -10.82 -1.62 6.55
C GLY A 254 -9.72 -0.77 5.95
N PHE A 255 -8.49 -1.30 5.93
CA PHE A 255 -7.34 -0.58 5.39
C PHE A 255 -6.68 -1.31 4.22
N ALA A 256 -6.71 -2.63 4.21
CA ALA A 256 -5.98 -3.45 3.26
C ALA A 256 -6.89 -4.03 2.18
N VAL A 257 -6.37 -4.05 0.95
CA VAL A 257 -6.93 -4.78 -0.19
C VAL A 257 -5.80 -5.39 -1.01
N ALA A 258 -6.03 -6.59 -1.52
CA ALA A 258 -5.18 -7.24 -2.51
C ALA A 258 -6.03 -7.76 -3.67
N ALA A 259 -5.50 -7.67 -4.89
CA ALA A 259 -6.10 -8.23 -6.10
C ALA A 259 -5.36 -9.51 -6.51
N HIS A 260 -6.09 -10.48 -7.04
CA HIS A 260 -5.43 -11.62 -7.67
C HIS A 260 -4.64 -11.14 -8.90
N PRO A 261 -3.41 -11.63 -9.11
CA PRO A 261 -2.56 -11.15 -10.20
C PRO A 261 -3.18 -11.38 -11.60
N ASP A 262 -3.85 -12.51 -11.83
CA ASP A 262 -4.34 -12.92 -13.15
C ASP A 262 -5.87 -12.96 -13.27
N ASP A 263 -6.60 -13.16 -12.15
CA ASP A 263 -8.06 -13.27 -12.17
C ASP A 263 -8.71 -11.97 -11.67
N PRO A 264 -9.34 -11.19 -12.57
CA PRO A 264 -9.95 -9.91 -12.22
C PRO A 264 -11.13 -10.01 -11.25
N ASP A 265 -11.72 -11.19 -11.10
CA ASP A 265 -12.89 -11.39 -10.26
C ASP A 265 -12.54 -11.76 -8.81
N ILE A 266 -11.26 -11.96 -8.51
CA ILE A 266 -10.78 -12.33 -7.17
C ILE A 266 -10.08 -11.17 -6.48
N ALA A 267 -10.53 -10.84 -5.26
CA ALA A 267 -9.89 -9.88 -4.37
C ALA A 267 -10.09 -10.24 -2.90
N TRP A 268 -9.20 -9.73 -2.05
CA TRP A 268 -9.21 -9.92 -0.61
C TRP A 268 -9.18 -8.58 0.12
N PHE A 269 -9.93 -8.51 1.21
CA PHE A 269 -10.02 -7.34 2.10
C PHE A 269 -9.86 -7.80 3.54
N VAL A 270 -9.38 -6.91 4.41
CA VAL A 270 -9.30 -7.20 5.85
C VAL A 270 -10.21 -6.23 6.60
N PRO A 271 -11.38 -6.70 7.08
CA PRO A 271 -12.33 -5.87 7.82
C PRO A 271 -11.74 -5.32 9.11
N ALA A 272 -12.10 -4.08 9.44
CA ALA A 272 -11.80 -3.42 10.69
C ALA A 272 -13.07 -2.76 11.26
N GLU A 273 -13.03 -2.33 12.53
CA GLU A 273 -14.18 -1.76 13.22
C GLU A 273 -14.51 -0.35 12.68
N SER A 274 -13.57 0.58 12.83
CA SER A 274 -13.70 1.97 12.36
C SER A 274 -12.34 2.67 12.35
N ASP A 275 -12.32 3.92 11.92
CA ASP A 275 -11.16 4.80 11.98
C ASP A 275 -10.82 5.22 13.41
N GLU A 276 -11.80 5.34 14.28
CA GLU A 276 -11.60 5.67 15.70
C GLU A 276 -11.20 4.42 16.51
N ASN A 277 -11.88 3.28 16.26
CA ASN A 277 -11.64 2.01 16.94
C ASN A 277 -10.83 1.06 16.05
N ARG A 278 -9.52 1.23 16.02
CA ARG A 278 -8.60 0.52 15.12
C ARG A 278 -8.30 -0.89 15.60
N ALA A 279 -9.31 -1.74 15.53
CA ALA A 279 -9.30 -3.16 15.89
C ALA A 279 -10.02 -3.99 14.83
N PRO A 280 -9.88 -5.32 14.81
CA PRO A 280 -10.72 -6.20 14.01
C PRO A 280 -12.20 -6.01 14.34
N SER A 281 -13.05 -6.02 13.32
CA SER A 281 -14.50 -5.83 13.51
C SER A 281 -15.10 -6.85 14.47
N ASN A 282 -15.82 -6.37 15.48
CA ASN A 282 -16.36 -7.19 16.57
C ASN A 282 -15.31 -8.07 17.27
N GLY A 283 -14.03 -7.62 17.32
CA GLY A 283 -12.93 -8.40 17.88
C GLY A 283 -12.63 -9.69 17.12
N ARG A 284 -13.09 -9.83 15.88
CA ARG A 284 -12.91 -11.03 15.04
C ARG A 284 -11.97 -10.75 13.89
N MET A 285 -10.77 -11.32 13.92
CA MET A 285 -9.87 -11.28 12.77
C MET A 285 -10.39 -12.18 11.65
N GLY A 286 -10.41 -11.68 10.42
CA GLY A 286 -10.83 -12.40 9.24
C GLY A 286 -10.41 -11.72 7.96
N VAL A 287 -10.52 -12.44 6.85
CA VAL A 287 -10.29 -11.94 5.50
C VAL A 287 -11.56 -12.12 4.71
N THR A 288 -12.07 -11.06 4.12
CA THR A 288 -13.18 -11.12 3.19
C THR A 288 -12.64 -11.35 1.79
N ARG A 289 -13.17 -12.35 1.08
CA ARG A 289 -12.80 -12.65 -0.31
C ARG A 289 -14.02 -12.61 -1.21
N THR A 290 -13.86 -12.07 -2.42
CA THR A 290 -14.77 -12.30 -3.55
C THR A 290 -14.09 -13.17 -4.61
N ARG A 291 -14.90 -13.94 -5.37
CA ARG A 291 -14.44 -14.74 -6.53
C ARG A 291 -15.31 -14.51 -7.77
N ASP A 292 -16.19 -13.53 -7.71
CA ASP A 292 -17.19 -13.27 -8.76
C ASP A 292 -17.32 -11.77 -9.09
N GLY A 293 -16.23 -11.04 -8.89
CA GLY A 293 -16.17 -9.62 -9.19
C GLY A 293 -16.93 -8.76 -8.18
N GLY A 294 -17.11 -9.24 -6.94
CA GLY A 294 -17.78 -8.48 -5.88
C GLY A 294 -19.31 -8.64 -5.86
N ARG A 295 -19.86 -9.65 -6.54
CA ARG A 295 -21.29 -9.99 -6.44
C ARG A 295 -21.61 -10.75 -5.17
N SER A 296 -20.65 -11.51 -4.65
CA SER A 296 -20.73 -12.19 -3.37
C SER A 296 -19.40 -12.18 -2.64
N PHE A 297 -19.48 -12.37 -1.31
CA PHE A 297 -18.30 -12.37 -0.44
C PHE A 297 -18.36 -13.52 0.56
N GLU A 298 -17.21 -14.06 0.88
CA GLU A 298 -17.02 -15.07 1.91
C GLU A 298 -16.07 -14.57 2.99
N LEU A 299 -16.30 -14.92 4.24
CA LEU A 299 -15.41 -14.62 5.37
C LEU A 299 -14.53 -15.82 5.63
N LEU A 300 -13.22 -15.61 5.55
CA LEU A 300 -12.17 -16.59 5.76
C LEU A 300 -11.46 -16.28 7.09
N GLY A 301 -11.29 -17.27 7.94
CA GLY A 301 -10.69 -17.07 9.26
C GLY A 301 -10.13 -18.33 9.89
N ASP A 302 -10.17 -19.47 9.18
CA ASP A 302 -9.61 -20.72 9.69
C ASP A 302 -8.10 -20.58 9.93
N GLY A 303 -7.66 -20.82 11.19
CA GLY A 303 -6.27 -20.65 11.60
C GLY A 303 -5.85 -19.23 11.98
N LEU A 304 -6.73 -18.21 11.85
CA LEU A 304 -6.53 -16.88 12.41
C LEU A 304 -6.89 -16.85 13.92
N PRO A 305 -6.44 -15.82 14.68
CA PRO A 305 -6.75 -15.68 16.08
C PRO A 305 -8.25 -15.72 16.37
N PRO A 306 -8.69 -16.50 17.38
CA PRO A 306 -10.08 -16.48 17.82
C PRO A 306 -10.42 -15.15 18.52
N PRO A 307 -11.71 -14.76 18.58
CA PRO A 307 -12.13 -13.62 19.37
C PRO A 307 -11.82 -13.80 20.88
N PRO A 308 -11.45 -12.71 21.60
CA PRO A 308 -11.23 -11.36 21.09
C PRO A 308 -9.83 -11.21 20.47
N ALA A 309 -9.74 -10.75 19.23
CA ALA A 309 -8.50 -10.43 18.55
C ALA A 309 -8.28 -8.89 18.50
N PHE A 310 -7.02 -8.48 18.55
CA PHE A 310 -6.59 -7.08 18.49
C PHE A 310 -5.67 -6.80 17.29
N ASP A 311 -5.60 -7.74 16.36
CA ASP A 311 -4.68 -7.83 15.24
C ASP A 311 -5.17 -7.02 14.05
N LEU A 312 -5.06 -5.70 14.12
CA LEU A 312 -5.41 -4.84 12.99
C LEU A 312 -4.38 -4.98 11.87
N VAL A 313 -4.85 -4.99 10.63
CA VAL A 313 -4.02 -5.03 9.42
C VAL A 313 -4.14 -3.70 8.68
N TYR A 314 -3.02 -2.97 8.57
CA TYR A 314 -2.97 -1.73 7.82
C TYR A 314 -2.74 -1.97 6.33
N ARG A 315 -2.87 -0.92 5.52
CA ARG A 315 -2.80 -0.79 4.06
C ARG A 315 -1.86 -1.78 3.36
N HIS A 316 -0.61 -1.86 3.81
CA HIS A 316 0.45 -2.69 3.22
C HIS A 316 0.68 -4.00 4.00
N GLY A 317 -0.18 -4.31 4.97
CA GLY A 317 -0.08 -5.53 5.79
C GLY A 317 -0.74 -6.77 5.18
N LEU A 318 -1.25 -6.69 3.96
CA LEU A 318 -1.78 -7.82 3.18
C LEU A 318 -1.01 -7.91 1.86
N ALA A 319 -0.45 -9.07 1.57
CA ALA A 319 0.26 -9.34 0.32
C ALA A 319 -0.25 -10.63 -0.33
N VAL A 320 -0.25 -10.66 -1.67
CA VAL A 320 -0.52 -11.84 -2.49
C VAL A 320 0.72 -12.13 -3.36
N ALA A 321 1.12 -13.40 -3.43
CA ALA A 321 2.20 -13.83 -4.28
C ALA A 321 1.74 -13.92 -5.76
N PRO A 322 2.67 -13.91 -6.75
CA PRO A 322 2.33 -14.00 -8.16
C PRO A 322 1.56 -15.26 -8.57
N ASP A 323 1.57 -16.31 -7.76
CA ASP A 323 0.78 -17.52 -8.01
C ASP A 323 -0.72 -17.35 -7.68
N GLY A 324 -1.13 -16.20 -7.10
CA GLY A 324 -2.50 -15.90 -6.69
C GLY A 324 -3.04 -16.76 -5.56
N ARG A 325 -2.25 -17.70 -5.03
CA ARG A 325 -2.66 -18.68 -4.02
C ARG A 325 -2.04 -18.42 -2.66
N ARG A 326 -0.78 -17.96 -2.65
CA ARG A 326 -0.09 -17.61 -1.41
C ARG A 326 -0.42 -16.19 -1.01
N LEU A 327 -0.85 -16.05 0.24
CA LEU A 327 -1.09 -14.76 0.87
C LEU A 327 -0.31 -14.66 2.18
N ALA A 328 -0.03 -13.44 2.58
CA ALA A 328 0.49 -13.15 3.91
C ALA A 328 -0.27 -11.97 4.53
N ILE A 329 -0.54 -12.06 5.84
CA ILE A 329 -1.14 -10.99 6.64
C ILE A 329 -0.21 -10.67 7.80
N GLY A 330 0.11 -9.39 7.96
CA GLY A 330 0.88 -8.87 9.07
C GLY A 330 0.09 -7.86 9.89
N SER A 331 0.09 -8.03 11.20
CA SER A 331 -0.71 -7.20 12.09
C SER A 331 0.10 -6.14 12.84
N THR A 332 -0.62 -5.17 13.37
CA THR A 332 -0.08 -4.12 14.25
C THR A 332 0.36 -4.66 15.63
N THR A 333 0.00 -5.88 15.98
CA THR A 333 0.45 -6.58 17.19
C THR A 333 1.69 -7.46 16.97
N GLY A 334 2.12 -7.59 15.68
CA GLY A 334 3.32 -8.34 15.31
C GLY A 334 3.06 -9.79 14.90
N GLY A 335 1.80 -10.22 14.84
CA GLY A 335 1.44 -11.51 14.26
C GLY A 335 1.62 -11.54 12.75
N LEU A 336 2.20 -12.61 12.23
CA LEU A 336 2.35 -12.88 10.78
C LEU A 336 1.72 -14.24 10.47
N TRP A 337 0.73 -14.23 9.58
CA TRP A 337 0.06 -15.45 9.09
C TRP A 337 0.25 -15.59 7.59
N ALA A 338 0.37 -16.83 7.14
CA ALA A 338 0.46 -17.17 5.72
C ALA A 338 -0.62 -18.19 5.34
N SER A 339 -1.10 -18.08 4.12
CA SER A 339 -2.03 -19.00 3.46
C SER A 339 -1.41 -19.50 2.16
N VAL A 340 -1.77 -20.72 1.74
CA VAL A 340 -1.32 -21.34 0.46
C VAL A 340 -2.49 -21.75 -0.43
N ASP A 341 -3.71 -21.43 -0.01
CA ASP A 341 -4.96 -21.84 -0.66
C ASP A 341 -5.92 -20.68 -0.94
N GLY A 342 -5.33 -19.49 -1.16
CA GLY A 342 -6.10 -18.28 -1.45
C GLY A 342 -6.87 -17.74 -0.23
N GLY A 343 -6.36 -17.97 0.97
CA GLY A 343 -6.96 -17.51 2.22
C GLY A 343 -7.96 -18.49 2.84
N GLY A 344 -8.14 -19.68 2.26
CA GLY A 344 -9.05 -20.70 2.80
C GLY A 344 -8.65 -21.17 4.19
N SER A 345 -7.33 -21.30 4.41
CA SER A 345 -6.76 -21.59 5.72
C SER A 345 -5.49 -20.76 5.95
N TRP A 346 -5.19 -20.48 7.23
CA TRP A 346 -4.06 -19.66 7.65
C TRP A 346 -3.20 -20.40 8.66
N ARG A 347 -1.89 -20.19 8.56
CA ARG A 347 -0.92 -20.70 9.54
C ARG A 347 -0.13 -19.54 10.12
N LEU A 348 0.04 -19.53 11.42
CA LEU A 348 0.90 -18.59 12.10
C LEU A 348 2.35 -18.83 11.64
N ALA A 349 2.93 -17.87 10.94
CA ALA A 349 4.32 -17.90 10.52
C ALA A 349 5.25 -17.40 11.63
N ASP A 350 4.88 -16.32 12.33
CA ASP A 350 5.53 -15.82 13.54
C ASP A 350 4.56 -14.97 14.38
N ALA A 351 4.64 -15.09 15.70
CA ALA A 351 3.81 -14.37 16.67
C ALA A 351 4.58 -13.29 17.45
N ARG A 352 5.87 -13.11 17.20
CA ARG A 352 6.76 -12.27 18.01
C ARG A 352 7.52 -11.23 17.21
N LEU A 353 7.11 -10.98 15.98
CA LEU A 353 7.63 -9.86 15.20
C LEU A 353 7.17 -8.53 15.82
N PRO A 354 7.94 -7.45 15.67
CA PRO A 354 7.45 -6.12 16.00
C PRO A 354 6.23 -5.74 15.15
N PRO A 355 5.44 -4.71 15.51
CA PRO A 355 4.31 -4.24 14.73
C PRO A 355 4.66 -4.13 13.24
N ILE A 356 3.89 -4.83 12.40
CA ILE A 356 4.14 -4.95 10.96
C ILE A 356 3.53 -3.75 10.23
N ALA A 357 4.32 -3.11 9.40
CA ALA A 357 3.91 -1.96 8.59
C ALA A 357 3.69 -2.31 7.12
N SER A 358 4.51 -3.23 6.56
CA SER A 358 4.42 -3.62 5.15
C SER A 358 4.84 -5.07 4.94
N LEU A 359 4.22 -5.70 3.95
CA LEU A 359 4.52 -7.03 3.45
C LEU A 359 4.69 -6.99 1.93
N GLN A 360 5.67 -7.75 1.41
CA GLN A 360 5.85 -7.91 -0.02
C GLN A 360 6.54 -9.23 -0.35
N PHE A 361 5.98 -9.99 -1.28
CA PHE A 361 6.67 -11.12 -1.88
C PHE A 361 7.71 -10.63 -2.89
N ALA A 362 8.95 -11.10 -2.78
CA ALA A 362 10.05 -10.79 -3.69
C ALA A 362 10.14 -11.85 -4.80
N ALA A 363 9.29 -11.72 -5.84
CA ALA A 363 9.12 -12.70 -6.90
C ALA A 363 9.27 -12.12 -8.31
#